data_a7312fab5075659e12254ba133c28997
#
_entry.id   a7312fab5075659e12254ba133c28997
#
_cell.length_a   1.000
_cell.length_b   1.000
_cell.length_c   1.000
_cell.angle_alpha   90.00
_cell.angle_beta   90.00
_cell.angle_gamma   90.00
#
_symmetry.space_group_name_H-M   'P 1'
#
loop_
_entity.id
_entity.type
_entity.pdbx_description
1 polymer ?
#
loop_
_entity_poly.entity_id
_entity_poly.type
_entity_poly.pdbx_seq_one_letter_code
_entity_poly.pdbx_strand_id
1 'polypeptide(L)'
;MLGATGGRMDHTLGNIHLLFPCLQKGMEAYILDSQNRIYLIDKERTFKRREIWGKYISFLPLTEEVRGITLTGFKYPLHEKDIEIGTSLCISNELQGEEGAITFTDGVLIVVESHD
;
A
#
# COMPACT_ATOMS: atom_id res chain seq x y z
N MET A 1 11.70 -7.20 2.29
CA MET A 1 12.01 -8.18 1.75
C MET A 1 13.34 -8.62 1.89
N LEU A 2 13.57 -9.31 2.69
CA LEU A 2 14.69 -9.72 3.13
C LEU A 2 15.19 -10.77 2.36
N GLY A 3 14.76 -11.81 2.55
CA GLY A 3 15.25 -12.87 1.82
C GLY A 3 15.31 -12.60 0.37
N ALA A 4 14.71 -11.53 0.00
CA ALA A 4 14.65 -11.17 -1.38
C ALA A 4 15.67 -10.16 -1.76
N THR A 5 16.73 -10.14 -1.08
CA THR A 5 17.79 -9.22 -1.39
C THR A 5 18.38 -9.55 -2.74
N GLY A 6 19.11 -8.66 -3.30
CA GLY A 6 19.79 -8.85 -4.58
C GLY A 6 18.84 -9.07 -5.74
N GLY A 7 19.04 -10.12 -6.48
CA GLY A 7 18.26 -10.44 -7.67
C GLY A 7 16.77 -10.57 -7.42
N ARG A 8 16.37 -10.95 -6.21
CA ARG A 8 14.94 -11.08 -5.91
C ARG A 8 14.26 -9.73 -5.81
N MET A 9 14.98 -8.69 -5.48
CA MET A 9 14.44 -7.36 -5.44
C MET A 9 14.00 -6.91 -6.83
N ASP A 10 14.79 -7.22 -7.85
CA ASP A 10 14.45 -6.87 -9.22
C ASP A 10 13.18 -7.60 -9.66
N HIS A 11 13.03 -8.86 -9.30
CA HIS A 11 11.83 -9.62 -9.60
C HIS A 11 10.60 -9.01 -8.89
N THR A 12 10.75 -8.59 -7.65
CA THR A 12 9.65 -7.99 -6.89
C THR A 12 9.21 -6.67 -7.51
N LEU A 13 10.15 -5.82 -7.88
CA LEU A 13 9.82 -4.55 -8.51
C LEU A 13 9.14 -4.77 -9.87
N GLY A 14 9.63 -5.71 -10.67
CA GLY A 14 9.00 -6.06 -11.93
C GLY A 14 7.59 -6.56 -11.74
N ASN A 15 7.35 -7.38 -10.72
CA ASN A 15 6.03 -7.91 -10.44
C ASN A 15 5.08 -6.81 -9.96
N ILE A 16 5.56 -5.85 -9.19
CA ILE A 16 4.74 -4.70 -8.78
C ILE A 16 4.26 -3.93 -10.01
N HIS A 17 5.14 -3.71 -10.98
CA HIS A 17 4.77 -3.03 -12.21
C HIS A 17 3.72 -3.81 -13.01
N LEU A 18 3.75 -5.15 -12.95
CA LEU A 18 2.76 -5.99 -13.62
C LEU A 18 1.38 -5.90 -12.97
N LEU A 19 1.29 -5.45 -11.73
CA LEU A 19 0.01 -5.26 -11.06
C LEU A 19 -0.79 -4.10 -11.67
N PHE A 20 -0.11 -3.15 -12.27
CA PHE A 20 -0.78 -1.97 -12.81
C PHE A 20 -1.77 -2.29 -13.95
N PRO A 21 -1.41 -3.08 -14.96
CA PRO A 21 -2.38 -3.49 -15.98
C PRO A 21 -3.57 -4.24 -15.38
N CYS A 22 -3.35 -5.05 -14.34
CA CYS A 22 -4.44 -5.76 -13.68
C CYS A 22 -5.40 -4.76 -13.03
N LEU A 23 -4.87 -3.76 -12.35
CA LEU A 23 -5.66 -2.72 -11.72
C LEU A 23 -6.50 -1.97 -12.77
N GLN A 24 -5.91 -1.64 -13.90
CA GLN A 24 -6.60 -0.93 -14.98
C GLN A 24 -7.76 -1.73 -15.54
N LYS A 25 -7.70 -3.05 -15.47
CA LYS A 25 -8.76 -3.94 -15.94
C LYS A 25 -9.77 -4.27 -14.85
N GLY A 26 -9.64 -3.66 -13.68
CA GLY A 26 -10.54 -3.93 -12.58
C GLY A 26 -10.29 -5.25 -11.86
N MET A 27 -9.13 -5.86 -12.09
CA MET A 27 -8.78 -7.14 -11.47
C MET A 27 -7.98 -6.90 -10.21
N GLU A 28 -8.24 -7.69 -9.16
CA GLU A 28 -7.43 -7.66 -7.96
C GLU A 28 -6.31 -8.66 -8.12
N ALA A 29 -5.09 -8.20 -7.91
CA ALA A 29 -3.92 -9.07 -7.97
C ALA A 29 -2.99 -8.74 -6.80
N TYR A 30 -2.32 -9.76 -6.27
CA TYR A 30 -1.46 -9.60 -5.10
C TYR A 30 -0.12 -10.28 -5.33
N ILE A 31 0.93 -9.71 -4.74
CA ILE A 31 2.22 -10.37 -4.63
C ILE A 31 2.33 -10.80 -3.18
N LEU A 32 2.57 -12.08 -2.95
CA LEU A 32 2.68 -12.63 -1.61
C LEU A 32 4.05 -13.19 -1.35
N ASP A 33 4.59 -12.93 -0.18
CA ASP A 33 5.76 -13.65 0.31
C ASP A 33 5.49 -14.00 1.78
N SER A 34 6.49 -14.53 2.50
CA SER A 34 6.28 -15.01 3.85
C SER A 34 5.85 -13.93 4.85
N GLN A 35 6.13 -12.68 4.55
CA GLN A 35 5.87 -11.58 5.47
C GLN A 35 5.06 -10.44 4.88
N ASN A 36 4.82 -10.44 3.58
CA ASN A 36 4.19 -9.30 2.92
C ASN A 36 3.10 -9.70 1.93
N ARG A 37 2.09 -8.85 1.86
CA ARG A 37 1.09 -8.92 0.80
C ARG A 37 1.08 -7.54 0.14
N ILE A 38 1.39 -7.48 -1.15
CA ILE A 38 1.56 -6.24 -1.90
C ILE A 38 0.51 -6.13 -3.00
N TYR A 39 -0.14 -5.01 -3.11
CA TYR A 39 -1.12 -4.76 -4.16
C TYR A 39 -1.25 -3.27 -4.44
N LEU A 40 -1.98 -2.93 -5.49
CA LEU A 40 -2.19 -1.53 -5.88
C LEU A 40 -3.63 -1.12 -5.65
N ILE A 41 -3.84 0.15 -5.32
CA ILE A 41 -5.16 0.75 -5.26
C ILE A 41 -5.15 2.07 -6.02
N ASP A 42 -6.26 2.40 -6.68
CA ASP A 42 -6.42 3.67 -7.39
C ASP A 42 -7.63 4.45 -6.87
N LYS A 43 -8.24 3.99 -5.81
CA LYS A 43 -9.40 4.63 -5.20
C LYS A 43 -9.47 4.28 -3.73
N GLU A 44 -10.45 4.82 -3.02
CA GLU A 44 -10.62 4.59 -1.60
C GLU A 44 -10.69 3.11 -1.23
N ARG A 45 -10.23 2.80 -0.05
CA ARG A 45 -10.28 1.43 0.45
C ARG A 45 -10.43 1.44 1.96
N THR A 46 -11.24 0.50 2.48
CA THR A 46 -11.42 0.30 3.91
C THR A 46 -10.65 -0.94 4.34
N PHE A 47 -9.97 -0.86 5.47
CA PHE A 47 -9.21 -1.97 6.04
C PHE A 47 -9.86 -2.39 7.34
N LYS A 48 -10.08 -3.69 7.51
CA LYS A 48 -10.63 -4.24 8.74
C LYS A 48 -9.58 -5.12 9.38
N ARG A 49 -9.43 -4.99 10.69
CA ARG A 49 -8.38 -5.72 11.43
C ARG A 49 -8.42 -7.22 11.16
N ARG A 50 -9.58 -7.79 11.06
CA ARG A 50 -9.72 -9.22 10.82
C ARG A 50 -9.39 -9.66 9.39
N GLU A 51 -9.25 -8.69 8.48
CA GLU A 51 -9.00 -8.95 7.07
C GLU A 51 -7.60 -8.59 6.61
N ILE A 52 -6.89 -7.79 7.39
CA ILE A 52 -5.54 -7.40 7.00
C ILE A 52 -4.58 -8.57 7.20
N TRP A 53 -3.58 -8.65 6.34
CA TRP A 53 -2.65 -9.77 6.34
C TRP A 53 -1.57 -9.65 7.42
N GLY A 54 -1.31 -8.48 7.90
CA GLY A 54 -0.30 -8.26 8.93
C GLY A 54 -0.56 -7.00 9.73
N LYS A 55 0.28 -6.77 10.74
CA LYS A 55 0.12 -5.64 11.65
C LYS A 55 0.40 -4.30 10.99
N TYR A 56 1.38 -4.25 10.08
CA TYR A 56 1.81 -2.99 9.49
C TYR A 56 1.25 -2.81 8.08
N ILE A 57 0.83 -1.60 7.78
CA ILE A 57 0.31 -1.25 6.47
C ILE A 57 1.10 -0.03 5.99
N SER A 58 1.74 -0.16 4.84
CA SER A 58 2.49 0.93 4.23
C SER A 58 1.83 1.34 2.93
N PHE A 59 1.83 2.64 2.67
CA PHE A 59 1.30 3.20 1.44
C PHE A 59 2.43 3.95 0.74
N LEU A 60 2.73 3.55 -0.49
CA LEU A 60 3.80 4.15 -1.27
C LEU A 60 3.25 4.61 -2.62
N PRO A 61 3.62 5.79 -3.11
CA PRO A 61 3.14 6.21 -4.42
C PRO A 61 3.72 5.33 -5.54
N LEU A 62 2.88 4.87 -6.45
CA LEU A 62 3.36 4.23 -7.67
C LEU A 62 3.53 5.31 -8.74
N THR A 63 2.61 6.28 -8.77
CA THR A 63 2.71 7.43 -9.64
C THR A 63 3.62 8.47 -9.00
N GLU A 64 4.06 9.46 -9.75
CA GLU A 64 4.97 10.48 -9.25
C GLU A 64 4.41 11.17 -8.00
N GLU A 65 3.10 11.37 -7.97
CA GLU A 65 2.43 12.03 -6.85
C GLU A 65 1.07 11.37 -6.60
N VAL A 66 0.64 11.33 -5.34
CA VAL A 66 -0.72 10.93 -4.97
C VAL A 66 -1.30 12.06 -4.13
N ARG A 67 -2.45 12.56 -4.52
CA ARG A 67 -3.04 13.76 -3.93
C ARG A 67 -4.23 13.49 -3.03
N GLY A 68 -4.37 14.35 -2.03
CA GLY A 68 -5.55 14.39 -1.18
C GLY A 68 -5.72 13.17 -0.29
N ILE A 69 -4.63 12.60 0.19
CA ILE A 69 -4.70 11.40 1.01
C ILE A 69 -5.24 11.72 2.38
N THR A 70 -6.29 11.02 2.77
CA THR A 70 -6.83 11.06 4.12
C THR A 70 -6.80 9.64 4.69
N LEU A 71 -6.16 9.48 5.83
CA LEU A 71 -6.12 8.22 6.55
C LEU A 71 -6.89 8.40 7.85
N THR A 72 -7.91 7.55 8.07
CA THR A 72 -8.68 7.56 9.29
C THR A 72 -8.63 6.18 9.94
N GLY A 73 -8.65 6.13 11.26
CA GLY A 73 -8.61 4.86 11.98
C GLY A 73 -7.22 4.23 12.02
N PHE A 74 -6.18 4.97 11.67
CA PHE A 74 -4.80 4.53 11.72
C PHE A 74 -4.05 5.23 12.85
N LYS A 75 -2.98 4.61 13.31
CA LYS A 75 -2.15 5.15 14.38
C LYS A 75 -1.53 6.48 13.97
N TYR A 76 -1.16 6.62 12.70
CA TYR A 76 -0.61 7.86 12.16
C TYR A 76 -1.55 8.39 11.07
N PRO A 77 -2.58 9.15 11.46
CA PRO A 77 -3.56 9.64 10.49
C PRO A 77 -3.04 10.78 9.64
N LEU A 78 -3.66 10.99 8.50
CA LEU A 78 -3.37 12.12 7.62
C LEU A 78 -4.69 12.74 7.18
N HIS A 79 -4.65 14.02 6.84
CA HIS A 79 -5.83 14.71 6.34
C HIS A 79 -5.48 15.50 5.07
N GLU A 80 -6.03 15.10 3.96
CA GLU A 80 -5.87 15.76 2.66
C GLU A 80 -4.41 16.09 2.33
N LYS A 81 -3.54 15.11 2.49
CA LYS A 81 -2.10 15.29 2.30
C LYS A 81 -1.68 14.78 0.93
N ASP A 82 -0.86 15.55 0.24
CA ASP A 82 -0.26 15.11 -1.02
C ASP A 82 1.09 14.47 -0.69
N ILE A 83 1.40 13.36 -1.32
CA ILE A 83 2.71 12.72 -1.17
C ILE A 83 3.34 12.47 -2.52
N GLU A 84 4.66 12.48 -2.55
CA GLU A 84 5.42 12.27 -3.76
C GLU A 84 6.22 10.98 -3.65
N ILE A 85 6.63 10.42 -4.78
CA ILE A 85 7.45 9.23 -4.82
C ILE A 85 8.73 9.49 -4.02
N GLY A 86 9.13 8.51 -3.23
CA GLY A 86 10.31 8.66 -2.35
C GLY A 86 9.97 9.10 -0.93
N THR A 87 8.71 9.47 -0.64
CA THR A 87 8.34 9.84 0.72
C THR A 87 8.29 8.61 1.64
N SER A 88 8.56 8.82 2.93
CA SER A 88 8.43 7.77 3.93
C SER A 88 7.27 8.05 4.89
N LEU A 89 6.46 9.05 4.59
CA LEU A 89 5.41 9.51 5.49
C LEU A 89 4.36 8.46 5.84
N CYS A 90 4.06 7.56 4.93
CA CYS A 90 3.01 6.56 5.10
C CYS A 90 3.57 5.14 5.28
N ILE A 91 4.79 5.02 5.77
CA ILE A 91 5.41 3.70 5.95
C ILE A 91 5.16 3.16 7.35
N SER A 92 4.86 1.87 7.44
CA SER A 92 4.66 1.14 8.69
C SER A 92 3.56 1.71 9.59
N ASN A 93 2.46 2.12 8.99
CA ASN A 93 1.29 2.54 9.75
C ASN A 93 0.58 1.31 10.33
N GLU A 94 -0.34 1.51 11.25
CA GLU A 94 -1.08 0.44 11.90
C GLU A 94 -2.52 0.87 12.09
N LEU A 95 -3.45 -0.07 12.12
CA LEU A 95 -4.83 0.24 12.48
C LEU A 95 -4.88 0.61 13.97
N GLN A 96 -5.59 1.67 14.28
CA GLN A 96 -5.77 2.12 15.66
C GLN A 96 -6.82 1.25 16.37
N GLY A 97 -7.84 0.82 15.66
CA GLY A 97 -8.93 0.02 16.18
C GLY A 97 -9.29 -1.10 15.23
N GLU A 98 -10.57 -1.38 15.12
CA GLU A 98 -11.04 -2.48 14.27
C GLU A 98 -11.07 -2.14 12.79
N GLU A 99 -11.11 -0.88 12.44
CA GLU A 99 -11.28 -0.46 11.06
C GLU A 99 -10.56 0.85 10.77
N GLY A 100 -10.03 0.96 9.59
CA GLY A 100 -9.43 2.19 9.09
C GLY A 100 -9.72 2.34 7.62
N ALA A 101 -9.57 3.54 7.09
CA ALA A 101 -9.84 3.81 5.70
C ALA A 101 -8.83 4.79 5.10
N ILE A 102 -8.59 4.64 3.81
CA ILE A 102 -7.81 5.58 3.04
C ILE A 102 -8.66 6.11 1.91
N THR A 103 -8.62 7.42 1.71
CA THR A 103 -9.22 8.06 0.54
C THR A 103 -8.19 8.97 -0.09
N PHE A 104 -8.26 9.16 -1.40
CA PHE A 104 -7.39 10.08 -2.10
C PHE A 104 -8.06 10.46 -3.43
N THR A 105 -7.63 11.58 -4.01
CA THR A 105 -8.29 12.13 -5.18
C THR A 105 -7.61 11.83 -6.49
N ASP A 106 -6.31 11.55 -6.49
CA ASP A 106 -5.57 11.29 -7.72
C ASP A 106 -4.32 10.46 -7.42
N GLY A 107 -3.97 9.60 -8.35
CA GLY A 107 -2.78 8.77 -8.29
C GLY A 107 -3.05 7.29 -8.01
N VAL A 108 -1.98 6.52 -7.92
CA VAL A 108 -2.03 5.09 -7.61
C VAL A 108 -1.07 4.81 -6.46
N LEU A 109 -1.54 4.07 -5.48
CA LEU A 109 -0.74 3.69 -4.33
C LEU A 109 -0.38 2.21 -4.35
N ILE A 110 0.83 1.92 -3.91
CA ILE A 110 1.26 0.55 -3.61
C ILE A 110 0.94 0.33 -2.13
N VAL A 111 0.18 -0.70 -1.82
CA VAL A 111 -0.13 -1.05 -0.44
C VAL A 111 0.68 -2.28 -0.06
N VAL A 112 1.38 -2.20 1.06
CA VAL A 112 2.16 -3.33 1.59
C VAL A 112 1.63 -3.64 2.98
N GLU A 113 0.99 -4.79 3.13
CA GLU A 113 0.56 -5.29 4.43
C GLU A 113 1.60 -6.29 4.89
N SER A 114 2.22 -6.03 6.01
CA SER A 114 3.33 -6.86 6.48
C SER A 114 3.22 -7.25 7.94
N HIS A 115 3.87 -8.35 8.30
CA HIS A 115 3.98 -8.78 9.69
C HIS A 115 5.42 -9.21 9.96
N ASP A 116 5.76 -9.26 11.23
CA ASP A 116 7.10 -9.66 11.66
C ASP A 116 7.36 -11.14 11.43
#